data_42b4ad93f383495a752f2aeee8ea4636
#
_entry.id   42b4ad93f383495a752f2aeee8ea4636
#
_cell.length_a   1.000
_cell.length_b   1.000
_cell.length_c   1.000
_cell.angle_alpha   90.00
_cell.angle_beta   90.00
_cell.angle_gamma   90.00
#
_symmetry.space_group_name_H-M   'P 1'
#
loop_
_entity.id
_entity.type
_entity.pdbx_description
1 polymer ?
#
loop_
_entity_poly.entity_id
_entity_poly.type
_entity_poly.pdbx_seq_one_letter_code
_entity_poly.pdbx_strand_id
1 'polypeptide(L)'
;MFSVPSTLCPQEHRRFIEFADAVRKHRYIGLCHGPAGVGKTLSACRYARWHKAAPLLTVWGPRDPSDLEIYAHLAQARAVFYTPSVGSTLRELRQDLPRLIDRVDHCIDEHVRPQKDGQVRYVSRHTRYVEVVIVDETERLSTTALEYMRDVFDRQEIGLILIGMPGIEKRMARYPQLFSRVGFAHQYRPLQDAELTFVLTRRWRDLGLALDDADFTDAQAVAAIVRTTGGNFRLLHRLFVQIERVLKINGLTTISEDVVEAARSTLVIGVT
;
A
#
# COMPACT_ATOMS: atom_id res chain seq x y z
N MET A 1 0.80 16.16 -0.21
CA MET A 1 1.75 15.27 0.48
C MET A 1 0.96 14.47 1.50
N PHE A 2 0.57 13.24 1.18
CA PHE A 2 -0.23 12.43 2.11
C PHE A 2 0.70 11.90 3.20
N SER A 3 0.62 12.47 4.40
CA SER A 3 1.23 11.87 5.59
C SER A 3 0.69 10.44 5.73
N VAL A 4 1.56 9.46 5.58
CA VAL A 4 1.19 8.05 5.73
C VAL A 4 0.84 7.84 7.20
N PRO A 5 -0.42 7.46 7.53
CA PRO A 5 -0.78 7.21 8.91
C PRO A 5 0.16 6.15 9.49
N SER A 6 0.78 6.44 10.63
CA SER A 6 1.70 5.53 11.33
C SER A 6 1.00 4.24 11.82
N THR A 7 -0.31 4.19 11.70
CA THR A 7 -1.19 3.18 12.26
C THR A 7 -1.69 2.23 11.17
N LEU A 8 -0.86 1.26 10.78
CA LEU A 8 -1.36 0.06 10.09
C LEU A 8 -1.81 -0.96 11.13
N CYS A 9 -2.87 -1.71 10.79
CA CYS A 9 -3.19 -2.92 11.52
C CYS A 9 -2.01 -3.91 11.41
N PRO A 10 -1.40 -4.30 12.53
CA PRO A 10 -0.22 -5.15 12.48
C PRO A 10 -0.51 -6.52 11.85
N GLN A 11 -1.72 -7.07 12.04
CA GLN A 11 -2.08 -8.40 11.59
C GLN A 11 -2.31 -8.47 10.08
N GLU A 12 -3.20 -7.62 9.52
CA GLU A 12 -3.44 -7.62 8.06
C GLU A 12 -2.19 -7.21 7.27
N HIS A 13 -1.40 -6.28 7.80
CA HIS A 13 -0.12 -5.95 7.18
C HIS A 13 0.87 -7.11 7.24
N ARG A 14 0.93 -7.86 8.34
CA ARG A 14 1.77 -9.05 8.47
C ARG A 14 1.36 -10.14 7.49
N ARG A 15 0.06 -10.43 7.36
CA ARG A 15 -0.47 -11.37 6.37
C ARG A 15 -0.13 -10.94 4.93
N PHE A 16 -0.21 -9.62 4.67
CA PHE A 16 0.21 -9.08 3.37
C PHE A 16 1.72 -9.29 3.13
N ILE A 17 2.57 -9.09 4.13
CA ILE A 17 4.02 -9.36 4.03
C ILE A 17 4.26 -10.83 3.72
N GLU A 18 3.65 -11.76 4.46
CA GLU A 18 3.77 -13.21 4.22
C GLU A 18 3.35 -13.60 2.80
N PHE A 19 2.23 -13.05 2.34
CA PHE A 19 1.76 -13.21 0.97
C PHE A 19 2.77 -12.66 -0.06
N ALA A 20 3.27 -11.44 0.14
CA ALA A 20 4.20 -10.79 -0.78
C ALA A 20 5.56 -11.51 -0.81
N ASP A 21 6.05 -11.99 0.34
CA ASP A 21 7.28 -12.79 0.43
C ASP A 21 7.12 -14.15 -0.26
N ALA A 22 5.95 -14.79 -0.15
CA ALA A 22 5.67 -16.02 -0.87
C ALA A 22 5.67 -15.81 -2.40
N VAL A 23 5.01 -14.75 -2.88
CA VAL A 23 5.01 -14.37 -4.30
C VAL A 23 6.43 -14.09 -4.80
N ARG A 24 7.20 -13.32 -4.04
CA ARG A 24 8.60 -12.99 -4.34
C ARG A 24 9.48 -14.25 -4.39
N LYS A 25 9.39 -15.12 -3.38
CA LYS A 25 10.21 -16.31 -3.24
C LYS A 25 9.95 -17.34 -4.35
N HIS A 26 8.68 -17.55 -4.67
CA HIS A 26 8.27 -18.57 -5.63
C HIS A 26 8.10 -18.03 -7.04
N ARG A 27 8.25 -16.70 -7.22
CA ARG A 27 8.10 -16.05 -8.53
C ARG A 27 6.78 -16.40 -9.18
N TYR A 28 5.67 -16.21 -8.43
CA TYR A 28 4.31 -16.40 -8.91
C TYR A 28 3.63 -15.07 -9.17
N ILE A 29 2.46 -15.12 -9.81
CA ILE A 29 1.52 -14.01 -9.80
C ILE A 29 0.66 -14.14 -8.56
N GLY A 30 0.65 -13.09 -7.72
CA GLY A 30 -0.21 -12.97 -6.56
C GLY A 30 -1.36 -12.01 -6.83
N LEU A 31 -2.58 -12.36 -6.41
CA LEU A 31 -3.73 -11.46 -6.45
C LEU A 31 -4.03 -10.97 -5.03
N CYS A 32 -4.01 -9.64 -4.82
CA CYS A 32 -4.46 -9.04 -3.58
C CYS A 32 -5.73 -8.23 -3.84
N HIS A 33 -6.84 -8.58 -3.19
CA HIS A 33 -8.11 -7.92 -3.42
C HIS A 33 -8.85 -7.63 -2.11
N GLY A 34 -9.75 -6.67 -2.14
CA GLY A 34 -10.56 -6.27 -0.99
C GLY A 34 -11.23 -4.93 -1.20
N PRO A 35 -12.17 -4.55 -0.32
CA PRO A 35 -12.89 -3.28 -0.44
C PRO A 35 -11.96 -2.06 -0.51
N ALA A 36 -12.48 -0.93 -0.99
CA ALA A 36 -11.74 0.32 -0.97
C ALA A 36 -11.48 0.77 0.48
N GLY A 37 -10.28 1.31 0.75
CA GLY A 37 -9.97 1.92 2.04
C GLY A 37 -9.58 0.97 3.17
N VAL A 38 -9.43 -0.34 2.92
CA VAL A 38 -9.00 -1.31 3.96
C VAL A 38 -7.49 -1.30 4.23
N GLY A 39 -6.66 -0.68 3.37
CA GLY A 39 -5.22 -0.55 3.61
C GLY A 39 -4.31 -1.30 2.64
N LYS A 40 -4.82 -1.89 1.55
CA LYS A 40 -4.04 -2.62 0.52
C LYS A 40 -2.83 -1.81 0.02
N THR A 41 -3.11 -0.66 -0.57
CA THR A 41 -2.10 0.28 -1.08
C THR A 41 -1.04 0.65 -0.03
N LEU A 42 -1.49 0.91 1.20
CA LEU A 42 -0.61 1.29 2.30
C LEU A 42 0.35 0.16 2.68
N SER A 43 -0.14 -1.08 2.75
CA SER A 43 0.69 -2.25 3.02
C SER A 43 1.69 -2.50 1.91
N ALA A 44 1.28 -2.36 0.65
CA ALA A 44 2.14 -2.51 -0.51
C ALA A 44 3.24 -1.44 -0.57
N CYS A 45 2.88 -0.17 -0.35
CA CYS A 45 3.84 0.94 -0.26
C CYS A 45 4.85 0.75 0.87
N ARG A 46 4.41 0.22 2.03
CA ARG A 46 5.33 -0.08 3.14
C ARG A 46 6.25 -1.25 2.83
N TYR A 47 5.73 -2.31 2.28
CA TYR A 47 6.52 -3.46 1.84
C TYR A 47 7.62 -3.04 0.87
N ALA A 48 7.26 -2.27 -0.15
CA ALA A 48 8.20 -1.74 -1.14
C ALA A 48 9.04 -0.54 -0.63
N ARG A 49 8.83 -0.06 0.60
CA ARG A 49 9.42 1.19 1.14
C ARG A 49 9.23 2.40 0.23
N TRP A 50 8.15 2.38 -0.54
CA TRP A 50 7.91 3.25 -1.68
C TRP A 50 7.70 4.71 -1.31
N HIS A 51 7.12 5.00 -0.16
CA HIS A 51 6.88 6.38 0.30
C HIS A 51 8.19 7.19 0.46
N LYS A 52 9.31 6.52 0.78
CA LYS A 52 10.63 7.15 0.84
C LYS A 52 11.29 7.27 -0.53
N ALA A 53 11.07 6.29 -1.40
CA ALA A 53 11.74 6.20 -2.69
C ALA A 53 11.04 6.96 -3.83
N ALA A 54 9.71 7.11 -3.77
CA ALA A 54 8.93 7.71 -4.85
C ALA A 54 9.39 9.11 -5.30
N PRO A 55 9.73 10.05 -4.40
CA PRO A 55 10.22 11.37 -4.83
C PRO A 55 11.49 11.26 -5.67
N LEU A 56 12.48 10.48 -5.23
CA LEU A 56 13.73 10.25 -5.95
C LEU A 56 13.49 9.58 -7.32
N LEU A 57 12.63 8.57 -7.35
CA LEU A 57 12.35 7.81 -8.56
C LEU A 57 11.51 8.59 -9.57
N THR A 58 10.72 9.56 -9.11
CA THR A 58 9.92 10.44 -9.98
C THR A 58 10.78 11.54 -10.61
N VAL A 59 11.55 12.25 -9.76
CA VAL A 59 12.45 13.31 -10.19
C VAL A 59 13.85 12.73 -10.35
N TRP A 60 14.09 12.08 -11.49
CA TRP A 60 15.37 11.47 -11.78
C TRP A 60 16.40 12.51 -12.24
N GLY A 61 17.43 12.74 -11.43
CA GLY A 61 18.44 13.77 -11.67
C GLY A 61 19.83 13.38 -11.13
N PRO A 62 20.75 14.35 -10.98
CA PRO A 62 22.03 14.14 -10.34
C PRO A 62 21.87 13.53 -8.95
N ARG A 63 22.81 12.72 -8.54
CA ARG A 63 22.80 12.05 -7.25
C ARG A 63 23.23 12.97 -6.13
N ASP A 64 22.58 12.83 -4.99
CA ASP A 64 22.92 13.52 -3.75
C ASP A 64 23.37 12.50 -2.70
N PRO A 65 24.36 12.80 -1.84
CA PRO A 65 24.76 11.91 -0.75
C PRO A 65 23.59 11.51 0.18
N SER A 66 22.57 12.34 0.32
CA SER A 66 21.36 12.03 1.10
C SER A 66 20.51 10.90 0.50
N ASP A 67 20.71 10.57 -0.78
CA ASP A 67 19.99 9.48 -1.45
C ASP A 67 20.43 8.09 -0.97
N LEU A 68 21.59 7.97 -0.32
CA LEU A 68 22.16 6.68 0.13
C LEU A 68 21.23 5.92 1.09
N GLU A 69 20.50 6.63 1.96
CA GLU A 69 19.50 5.99 2.84
C GLU A 69 18.35 5.37 2.01
N ILE A 70 17.94 6.05 0.94
CA ILE A 70 16.90 5.56 0.04
C ILE A 70 17.38 4.34 -0.73
N TYR A 71 18.63 4.33 -1.18
CA TYR A 71 19.23 3.17 -1.86
C TYR A 71 19.28 1.95 -0.94
N ALA A 72 19.64 2.12 0.33
CA ALA A 72 19.60 1.05 1.32
C ALA A 72 18.19 0.49 1.52
N HIS A 73 17.17 1.37 1.55
CA HIS A 73 15.77 0.94 1.64
C HIS A 73 15.32 0.15 0.41
N LEU A 74 15.68 0.58 -0.79
CA LEU A 74 15.37 -0.13 -2.03
C LEU A 74 16.08 -1.48 -2.10
N ALA A 75 17.35 -1.54 -1.66
CA ALA A 75 18.14 -2.78 -1.60
C ALA A 75 17.53 -3.83 -0.64
N GLN A 76 16.91 -3.38 0.45
CA GLN A 76 16.19 -4.27 1.36
C GLN A 76 14.87 -4.74 0.77
N ALA A 77 14.11 -3.84 0.14
CA ALA A 77 12.79 -4.15 -0.40
C ALA A 77 12.87 -4.99 -1.68
N ARG A 78 13.79 -4.68 -2.59
CA ARG A 78 13.91 -5.27 -3.93
C ARG A 78 12.59 -5.34 -4.68
N ALA A 79 11.76 -4.34 -4.46
CA ALA A 79 10.39 -4.27 -4.93
C ALA A 79 10.14 -2.96 -5.67
N VAL A 80 9.35 -3.03 -6.73
CA VAL A 80 8.80 -1.88 -7.44
C VAL A 80 7.31 -1.80 -7.14
N PHE A 81 6.83 -0.60 -6.79
CA PHE A 81 5.41 -0.32 -6.66
C PHE A 81 4.97 0.62 -7.77
N TYR A 82 3.97 0.22 -8.53
CA TYR A 82 3.47 0.96 -9.68
C TYR A 82 1.95 1.12 -9.59
N THR A 83 1.46 2.33 -9.83
CA THR A 83 0.02 2.60 -9.95
C THR A 83 -0.25 3.18 -11.33
N PRO A 84 -0.98 2.48 -12.21
CA PRO A 84 -1.35 3.02 -13.51
C PRO A 84 -2.15 4.31 -13.38
N SER A 85 -1.88 5.31 -14.22
CA SER A 85 -2.70 6.51 -14.30
C SER A 85 -4.09 6.16 -14.84
N VAL A 86 -5.08 7.01 -14.52
CA VAL A 86 -6.44 6.85 -15.08
C VAL A 86 -6.36 7.07 -16.60
N GLY A 87 -6.81 6.07 -17.37
CA GLY A 87 -6.73 6.12 -18.83
C GLY A 87 -5.35 5.81 -19.40
N SER A 88 -4.41 5.25 -18.60
CA SER A 88 -3.10 4.87 -19.10
C SER A 88 -3.18 3.87 -20.25
N THR A 89 -2.40 4.15 -21.26
CA THR A 89 -2.30 3.31 -22.45
C THR A 89 -1.24 2.20 -22.27
N LEU A 90 -1.34 1.14 -23.08
CA LEU A 90 -0.29 0.11 -23.14
C LEU A 90 1.08 0.71 -23.49
N ARG A 91 1.12 1.76 -24.32
CA ARG A 91 2.35 2.45 -24.69
C ARG A 91 3.03 3.09 -23.49
N GLU A 92 2.27 3.79 -22.65
CA GLU A 92 2.78 4.39 -21.42
C GLU A 92 3.27 3.32 -20.44
N LEU A 93 2.50 2.26 -20.23
CA LEU A 93 2.92 1.15 -19.39
C LEU A 93 4.25 0.54 -19.84
N ARG A 94 4.42 0.34 -21.17
CA ARG A 94 5.66 -0.18 -21.76
C ARG A 94 6.86 0.76 -21.61
N GLN A 95 6.63 2.03 -21.43
CA GLN A 95 7.70 3.01 -21.20
C GLN A 95 7.99 3.18 -19.71
N ASP A 96 6.95 3.32 -18.88
CA ASP A 96 7.10 3.71 -17.49
C ASP A 96 7.58 2.56 -16.60
N LEU A 97 7.00 1.36 -16.76
CA LEU A 97 7.34 0.25 -15.88
C LEU A 97 8.80 -0.21 -16.04
N PRO A 98 9.34 -0.47 -17.24
CA PRO A 98 10.75 -0.84 -17.41
C PRO A 98 11.70 0.27 -16.91
N ARG A 99 11.38 1.55 -17.21
CA ARG A 99 12.16 2.68 -16.73
C ARG A 99 12.19 2.75 -15.21
N LEU A 100 11.08 2.46 -14.55
CA LEU A 100 10.99 2.44 -13.10
C LEU A 100 11.80 1.29 -12.50
N ILE A 101 11.71 0.10 -13.08
CA ILE A 101 12.53 -1.06 -12.70
C ILE A 101 14.03 -0.74 -12.86
N ASP A 102 14.44 -0.18 -14.00
CA ASP A 102 15.83 0.18 -14.25
C ASP A 102 16.37 1.22 -13.26
N ARG A 103 15.53 2.20 -12.84
CA ARG A 103 15.90 3.19 -11.81
C ARG A 103 16.11 2.54 -10.45
N VAL A 104 15.23 1.61 -10.05
CA VAL A 104 15.35 0.88 -8.78
C VAL A 104 16.60 -0.02 -8.81
N ASP A 105 16.81 -0.78 -9.90
CA ASP A 105 17.99 -1.62 -10.07
C ASP A 105 19.28 -0.78 -9.98
N HIS A 106 19.30 0.42 -10.57
CA HIS A 106 20.43 1.32 -10.52
C HIS A 106 20.72 1.81 -9.08
N CYS A 107 19.69 2.23 -8.34
CA CYS A 107 19.84 2.63 -6.93
C CYS A 107 20.36 1.48 -6.07
N ILE A 108 19.89 0.26 -6.30
CA ILE A 108 20.38 -0.93 -5.57
C ILE A 108 21.80 -1.25 -5.95
N ASP A 109 22.16 -1.17 -7.24
CA ASP A 109 23.54 -1.40 -7.69
C ASP A 109 24.52 -0.42 -7.06
N GLU A 110 24.17 0.85 -6.98
CA GLU A 110 24.97 1.86 -6.29
C GLU A 110 25.16 1.57 -4.80
N HIS A 111 24.13 1.03 -4.13
CA HIS A 111 24.23 0.64 -2.73
C HIS A 111 25.13 -0.58 -2.51
N VAL A 112 24.96 -1.62 -3.35
CA VAL A 112 25.70 -2.90 -3.20
C VAL A 112 27.16 -2.75 -3.63
N ARG A 113 27.42 -1.89 -4.61
CA ARG A 113 28.74 -1.67 -5.21
C ARG A 113 29.01 -0.17 -5.35
N PRO A 114 29.26 0.55 -4.26
CA PRO A 114 29.49 2.00 -4.30
C PRO A 114 30.65 2.34 -5.23
N GLN A 115 30.48 3.40 -6.01
CA GLN A 115 31.54 3.91 -6.87
C GLN A 115 32.75 4.36 -6.03
N LYS A 116 33.94 3.95 -6.44
CA LYS A 116 35.18 4.53 -5.94
C LYS A 116 35.51 5.77 -6.78
N ASP A 117 35.96 6.83 -6.12
CA ASP A 117 36.31 8.09 -6.78
C ASP A 117 37.22 7.86 -8.02
N GLY A 118 36.84 8.47 -9.15
CA GLY A 118 37.63 8.46 -10.40
C GLY A 118 37.41 7.26 -11.32
N GLN A 119 36.53 6.31 -11.00
CA GLN A 119 36.22 5.18 -11.89
C GLN A 119 34.90 5.40 -12.62
N VAL A 120 34.94 5.45 -13.95
CA VAL A 120 33.73 5.36 -14.79
C VAL A 120 33.25 3.91 -14.77
N ARG A 121 32.08 3.68 -14.19
CA ARG A 121 31.49 2.35 -14.11
C ARG A 121 30.50 2.14 -15.25
N TYR A 122 30.74 1.13 -16.03
CA TYR A 122 29.71 0.59 -16.93
C TYR A 122 28.79 -0.30 -16.10
N VAL A 123 27.59 0.21 -15.76
CA VAL A 123 26.55 -0.63 -15.17
C VAL A 123 26.17 -1.69 -16.22
N SER A 124 26.46 -2.93 -15.92
CA SER A 124 26.05 -4.03 -16.81
C SER A 124 24.51 -4.02 -16.84
N ARG A 125 23.92 -3.83 -18.01
CA ARG A 125 22.48 -3.88 -18.23
C ARG A 125 21.83 -5.20 -17.83
N HIS A 126 22.61 -6.16 -17.35
CA HIS A 126 22.18 -7.53 -17.06
C HIS A 126 22.01 -7.83 -15.56
N THR A 127 22.41 -6.92 -14.66
CA THR A 127 22.23 -7.17 -13.23
C THR A 127 20.84 -6.70 -12.81
N ARG A 128 19.95 -7.65 -12.53
CA ARG A 128 18.61 -7.40 -12.01
C ARG A 128 18.61 -7.63 -10.51
N TYR A 129 18.14 -6.65 -9.76
CA TYR A 129 17.98 -6.69 -8.30
C TYR A 129 16.52 -6.73 -7.89
N VAL A 130 15.64 -6.17 -8.73
CA VAL A 130 14.19 -6.20 -8.48
C VAL A 130 13.69 -7.64 -8.56
N GLU A 131 13.04 -8.10 -7.50
CA GLU A 131 12.54 -9.46 -7.35
C GLU A 131 11.00 -9.53 -7.40
N VAL A 132 10.32 -8.42 -7.16
CA VAL A 132 8.87 -8.33 -7.22
C VAL A 132 8.39 -6.98 -7.73
N VAL A 133 7.37 -7.02 -8.59
CA VAL A 133 6.63 -5.84 -9.05
C VAL A 133 5.22 -5.89 -8.46
N ILE A 134 4.82 -4.80 -7.83
CA ILE A 134 3.49 -4.63 -7.24
C ILE A 134 2.74 -3.60 -8.08
N VAL A 135 1.61 -4.00 -8.66
CA VAL A 135 0.74 -3.12 -9.44
C VAL A 135 -0.55 -2.88 -8.66
N ASP A 136 -0.75 -1.64 -8.24
CA ASP A 136 -1.97 -1.22 -7.57
C ASP A 136 -3.02 -0.73 -8.60
N GLU A 137 -4.28 -0.67 -8.19
CA GLU A 137 -5.40 -0.28 -9.07
C GLU A 137 -5.40 -1.05 -10.40
N THR A 138 -5.20 -2.36 -10.32
CA THR A 138 -5.08 -3.23 -11.51
C THR A 138 -6.33 -3.19 -12.40
N GLU A 139 -7.48 -2.79 -11.88
CA GLU A 139 -8.70 -2.54 -12.64
C GLU A 139 -8.55 -1.46 -13.73
N ARG A 140 -7.55 -0.59 -13.64
CA ARG A 140 -7.23 0.43 -14.66
C ARG A 140 -6.53 -0.14 -15.89
N LEU A 141 -5.93 -1.34 -15.76
CA LEU A 141 -5.24 -1.99 -16.87
C LEU A 141 -6.22 -2.59 -17.87
N SER A 142 -5.98 -2.35 -19.15
CA SER A 142 -6.69 -3.03 -20.23
C SER A 142 -6.26 -4.51 -20.32
N THR A 143 -7.01 -5.32 -21.10
CA THR A 143 -6.64 -6.72 -21.38
C THR A 143 -5.23 -6.83 -21.96
N THR A 144 -4.92 -5.99 -22.95
CA THR A 144 -3.61 -5.98 -23.59
C THR A 144 -2.49 -5.57 -22.64
N ALA A 145 -2.80 -4.70 -21.67
CA ALA A 145 -1.84 -4.32 -20.62
C ALA A 145 -1.61 -5.47 -19.63
N LEU A 146 -2.65 -6.24 -19.27
CA LEU A 146 -2.50 -7.44 -18.44
C LEU A 146 -1.68 -8.53 -19.14
N GLU A 147 -1.88 -8.75 -20.44
CA GLU A 147 -1.06 -9.68 -21.23
C GLU A 147 0.40 -9.21 -21.33
N TYR A 148 0.65 -7.90 -21.43
CA TYR A 148 2.00 -7.36 -21.36
C TYR A 148 2.63 -7.60 -19.98
N MET A 149 1.89 -7.43 -18.89
CA MET A 149 2.38 -7.73 -17.53
C MET A 149 2.76 -9.21 -17.37
N ARG A 150 1.95 -10.12 -17.95
CA ARG A 150 2.28 -11.54 -18.00
C ARG A 150 3.58 -11.79 -18.79
N ASP A 151 3.77 -11.16 -19.94
CA ASP A 151 4.98 -11.29 -20.75
C ASP A 151 6.23 -10.78 -19.99
N VAL A 152 6.11 -9.64 -19.27
CA VAL A 152 7.18 -9.13 -18.40
C VAL A 152 7.51 -10.14 -17.29
N PHE A 153 6.47 -10.69 -16.63
CA PHE A 153 6.62 -11.70 -15.60
C PHE A 153 7.37 -12.95 -16.14
N ASP A 154 6.91 -13.51 -17.26
CA ASP A 154 7.49 -14.71 -17.87
C ASP A 154 8.97 -14.52 -18.29
N ARG A 155 9.31 -13.32 -18.80
CA ARG A 155 10.68 -13.03 -19.31
C ARG A 155 11.67 -12.63 -18.23
N GLN A 156 11.22 -11.98 -17.17
CA GLN A 156 12.11 -11.44 -16.15
C GLN A 156 12.25 -12.33 -14.92
N GLU A 157 11.47 -13.40 -14.85
CA GLU A 157 11.43 -14.33 -13.71
C GLU A 157 11.30 -13.62 -12.35
N ILE A 158 10.43 -12.62 -12.27
CA ILE A 158 10.13 -11.84 -11.08
C ILE A 158 8.76 -12.21 -10.51
N GLY A 159 8.53 -11.97 -9.23
CA GLY A 159 7.19 -12.01 -8.65
C GLY A 159 6.33 -10.86 -9.17
N LEU A 160 5.04 -11.07 -9.36
CA LEU A 160 4.08 -10.03 -9.74
C LEU A 160 2.90 -10.03 -8.77
N ILE A 161 2.64 -8.90 -8.12
CA ILE A 161 1.47 -8.73 -7.25
C ILE A 161 0.51 -7.77 -7.94
N LEU A 162 -0.71 -8.23 -8.19
CA LEU A 162 -1.79 -7.44 -8.76
C LEU A 162 -2.78 -7.10 -7.65
N ILE A 163 -2.93 -5.81 -7.34
CA ILE A 163 -3.84 -5.31 -6.30
C ILE A 163 -5.05 -4.67 -6.96
N GLY A 164 -6.25 -5.07 -6.52
CA GLY A 164 -7.47 -4.53 -7.08
C GLY A 164 -8.67 -4.58 -6.12
N MET A 165 -9.82 -4.23 -6.67
CA MET A 165 -11.11 -4.30 -5.99
C MET A 165 -11.65 -5.74 -5.95
N PRO A 166 -12.63 -6.06 -5.10
CA PRO A 166 -13.33 -7.34 -5.15
C PRO A 166 -13.85 -7.63 -6.56
N GLY A 167 -13.67 -8.87 -7.02
CA GLY A 167 -14.02 -9.26 -8.39
C GLY A 167 -12.86 -9.25 -9.38
N ILE A 168 -11.68 -8.75 -8.99
CA ILE A 168 -10.47 -8.83 -9.83
C ILE A 168 -10.12 -10.28 -10.16
N GLU A 169 -10.32 -11.20 -9.23
CA GLU A 169 -10.11 -12.64 -9.41
C GLU A 169 -11.00 -13.21 -10.53
N LYS A 170 -12.28 -12.80 -10.58
CA LYS A 170 -13.21 -13.19 -11.66
C LYS A 170 -12.80 -12.61 -12.99
N ARG A 171 -12.26 -11.39 -12.99
CA ARG A 171 -11.73 -10.78 -14.19
C ARG A 171 -10.50 -11.52 -14.70
N MET A 172 -9.54 -11.86 -13.81
CA MET A 172 -8.34 -12.61 -14.17
C MET A 172 -8.66 -14.01 -14.68
N ALA A 173 -9.68 -14.68 -14.13
CA ALA A 173 -10.14 -16.00 -14.60
C ALA A 173 -10.59 -16.03 -16.07
N ARG A 174 -10.93 -14.87 -16.65
CA ARG A 174 -11.26 -14.76 -18.09
C ARG A 174 -10.01 -14.83 -19.01
N TYR A 175 -8.82 -14.80 -18.41
CA TYR A 175 -7.54 -14.87 -19.11
C TYR A 175 -6.77 -16.13 -18.66
N PRO A 176 -7.04 -17.31 -19.24
CA PRO A 176 -6.49 -18.59 -18.76
C PRO A 176 -4.96 -18.60 -18.69
N GLN A 177 -4.28 -17.94 -19.64
CA GLN A 177 -2.83 -17.86 -19.66
C GLN A 177 -2.24 -17.05 -18.51
N LEU A 178 -2.90 -15.97 -18.09
CA LEU A 178 -2.52 -15.19 -16.91
C LEU A 178 -2.90 -15.93 -15.63
N PHE A 179 -4.14 -16.47 -15.60
CA PHE A 179 -4.69 -17.12 -14.42
C PHE A 179 -3.92 -18.38 -14.02
N SER A 180 -3.40 -19.16 -14.99
CA SER A 180 -2.59 -20.36 -14.73
C SER A 180 -1.27 -20.06 -14.00
N ARG A 181 -0.83 -18.80 -13.97
CA ARG A 181 0.37 -18.35 -13.26
C ARG A 181 0.07 -17.76 -11.89
N VAL A 182 -1.21 -17.62 -11.55
CA VAL A 182 -1.63 -17.16 -10.22
C VAL A 182 -1.38 -18.28 -9.22
N GLY A 183 -0.41 -18.08 -8.34
CA GLY A 183 -0.07 -19.03 -7.30
C GLY A 183 -0.75 -18.73 -5.97
N PHE A 184 -1.02 -17.47 -5.68
CA PHE A 184 -1.56 -17.02 -4.40
C PHE A 184 -2.63 -15.95 -4.58
N ALA A 185 -3.66 -16.01 -3.72
CA ALA A 185 -4.66 -14.96 -3.59
C ALA A 185 -4.75 -14.53 -2.12
N HIS A 186 -4.71 -13.24 -1.88
CA HIS A 186 -4.86 -12.63 -0.57
C HIS A 186 -6.08 -11.71 -0.54
N GLN A 187 -7.06 -12.06 0.29
CA GLN A 187 -8.21 -11.21 0.53
C GLN A 187 -7.90 -10.27 1.69
N TYR A 188 -7.75 -8.99 1.40
CA TYR A 188 -7.56 -7.95 2.39
C TYR A 188 -8.91 -7.56 3.01
N ARG A 189 -9.04 -7.68 4.32
CA ARG A 189 -10.30 -7.51 5.05
C ARG A 189 -10.38 -6.16 5.75
N PRO A 190 -11.60 -5.66 6.05
CA PRO A 190 -11.78 -4.61 7.05
C PRO A 190 -11.25 -5.05 8.41
N LEU A 191 -10.91 -4.08 9.26
CA LEU A 191 -10.48 -4.33 10.64
C LEU A 191 -11.60 -5.01 11.43
N GLN A 192 -11.24 -6.02 12.20
CA GLN A 192 -12.17 -6.78 13.04
C GLN A 192 -11.60 -6.95 14.46
N ASP A 193 -12.49 -7.04 15.43
CA ASP A 193 -12.20 -7.42 16.83
C ASP A 193 -10.91 -6.81 17.42
N ALA A 194 -9.94 -7.63 17.78
CA ALA A 194 -8.68 -7.20 18.39
C ALA A 194 -7.87 -6.22 17.54
N GLU A 195 -7.99 -6.28 16.21
CA GLU A 195 -7.32 -5.35 15.31
C GLU A 195 -7.93 -3.96 15.40
N LEU A 196 -9.25 -3.92 15.46
CA LEU A 196 -9.99 -2.67 15.59
C LEU A 196 -9.71 -2.03 16.96
N THR A 197 -9.79 -2.81 18.04
CA THR A 197 -9.45 -2.35 19.41
C THR A 197 -8.03 -1.77 19.45
N PHE A 198 -7.06 -2.47 18.89
CA PHE A 198 -5.68 -1.96 18.81
C PHE A 198 -5.59 -0.60 18.09
N VAL A 199 -6.26 -0.45 16.95
CA VAL A 199 -6.27 0.80 16.20
C VAL A 199 -6.97 1.90 16.96
N LEU A 200 -8.10 1.61 17.61
CA LEU A 200 -8.86 2.56 18.41
C LEU A 200 -8.06 3.05 19.62
N THR A 201 -7.47 2.15 20.41
CA THR A 201 -6.62 2.51 21.56
C THR A 201 -5.51 3.47 21.14
N ARG A 202 -4.90 3.24 19.97
CA ARG A 202 -3.87 4.13 19.45
C ARG A 202 -4.45 5.48 19.03
N ARG A 203 -5.65 5.51 18.42
CA ARG A 203 -6.33 6.75 18.04
C ARG A 203 -6.71 7.62 19.23
N TRP A 204 -7.20 7.01 20.32
CA TRP A 204 -7.42 7.72 21.58
C TRP A 204 -6.12 8.36 22.07
N ARG A 205 -5.04 7.60 22.10
CA ARG A 205 -3.71 8.10 22.51
C ARG A 205 -3.20 9.23 21.61
N ASP A 206 -3.41 9.16 20.31
CA ASP A 206 -3.02 10.22 19.37
C ASP A 206 -3.73 11.55 19.69
N LEU A 207 -4.92 11.50 20.32
CA LEU A 207 -5.69 12.65 20.80
C LEU A 207 -5.35 13.05 22.25
N GLY A 208 -4.39 12.39 22.89
CA GLY A 208 -4.02 12.63 24.27
C GLY A 208 -4.98 12.01 25.29
N LEU A 209 -5.83 11.07 24.85
CA LEU A 209 -6.83 10.37 25.67
C LEU A 209 -6.42 8.92 25.92
N ALA A 210 -7.05 8.29 26.91
CA ALA A 210 -6.95 6.84 27.14
C ALA A 210 -8.31 6.21 26.86
N LEU A 211 -8.31 5.11 26.13
CA LEU A 211 -9.51 4.28 25.92
C LEU A 211 -9.62 3.33 27.13
N ASP A 212 -10.74 3.38 27.83
CA ASP A 212 -11.06 2.46 28.93
C ASP A 212 -12.23 1.57 28.51
N ASP A 213 -11.97 0.30 28.30
CA ASP A 213 -13.00 -0.68 27.91
C ASP A 213 -14.07 -0.89 29.00
N ALA A 214 -13.80 -0.50 30.25
CA ALA A 214 -14.76 -0.56 31.36
C ALA A 214 -15.63 0.71 31.47
N ASP A 215 -15.26 1.81 30.81
CA ASP A 215 -16.05 3.03 30.80
C ASP A 215 -17.21 2.91 29.80
N PHE A 216 -18.43 3.19 30.29
CA PHE A 216 -19.64 3.09 29.48
C PHE A 216 -19.65 4.09 28.31
N THR A 217 -19.12 5.30 28.52
CA THR A 217 -19.06 6.35 27.51
C THR A 217 -18.13 5.93 26.36
N ASP A 218 -16.95 5.40 26.68
CA ASP A 218 -16.01 4.88 25.71
C ASP A 218 -16.58 3.67 24.93
N ALA A 219 -17.27 2.75 25.63
CA ALA A 219 -17.92 1.61 25.00
C ALA A 219 -19.00 2.04 23.98
N GLN A 220 -19.83 3.06 24.32
CA GLN A 220 -20.82 3.62 23.39
C GLN A 220 -20.15 4.31 22.18
N ALA A 221 -19.11 5.10 22.43
CA ALA A 221 -18.35 5.75 21.37
C ALA A 221 -17.71 4.73 20.41
N VAL A 222 -17.10 3.68 20.94
CA VAL A 222 -16.54 2.57 20.14
C VAL A 222 -17.62 1.91 19.29
N ALA A 223 -18.79 1.60 19.88
CA ALA A 223 -19.90 1.01 19.16
C ALA A 223 -20.40 1.91 18.00
N ALA A 224 -20.49 3.22 18.23
CA ALA A 224 -20.86 4.19 17.19
C ALA A 224 -19.82 4.28 16.07
N ILE A 225 -18.52 4.26 16.41
CA ILE A 225 -17.43 4.23 15.43
C ILE A 225 -17.49 2.97 14.59
N VAL A 226 -17.70 1.81 15.22
CA VAL A 226 -17.81 0.51 14.51
C VAL A 226 -18.98 0.52 13.54
N ARG A 227 -20.18 0.95 14.00
CA ARG A 227 -21.36 1.08 13.14
C ARG A 227 -21.12 2.02 11.95
N THR A 228 -20.41 3.11 12.17
CA THR A 228 -20.14 4.14 11.14
C THR A 228 -19.13 3.66 10.10
N THR A 229 -18.09 2.96 10.52
CA THR A 229 -16.93 2.65 9.67
C THR A 229 -16.91 1.24 9.12
N GLY A 230 -17.62 0.30 9.75
CA GLY A 230 -17.57 -1.13 9.43
C GLY A 230 -16.13 -1.68 9.43
N GLY A 231 -15.22 -1.12 10.23
CA GLY A 231 -13.81 -1.47 10.24
C GLY A 231 -13.01 -0.96 9.03
N ASN A 232 -13.58 -0.10 8.20
CA ASN A 232 -12.90 0.49 7.07
C ASN A 232 -11.84 1.50 7.54
N PHE A 233 -10.57 1.19 7.29
CA PHE A 233 -9.44 1.98 7.78
C PHE A 233 -9.45 3.45 7.31
N ARG A 234 -9.86 3.70 6.06
CA ARG A 234 -9.96 5.07 5.50
C ARG A 234 -11.09 5.86 6.16
N LEU A 235 -12.26 5.23 6.34
CA LEU A 235 -13.38 5.87 7.02
C LEU A 235 -13.05 6.18 8.47
N LEU A 236 -12.40 5.22 9.15
CA LEU A 236 -11.95 5.38 10.52
C LEU A 236 -10.98 6.57 10.65
N HIS A 237 -9.99 6.67 9.77
CA HIS A 237 -9.07 7.82 9.77
C HIS A 237 -9.82 9.15 9.57
N ARG A 238 -10.73 9.21 8.59
CA ARG A 238 -11.52 10.43 8.32
C ARG A 238 -12.41 10.80 9.49
N LEU A 239 -13.05 9.82 10.13
CA LEU A 239 -13.90 10.03 11.29
C LEU A 239 -13.09 10.62 12.46
N PHE A 240 -11.90 10.09 12.74
CA PHE A 240 -11.04 10.61 13.81
C PHE A 240 -10.55 12.04 13.56
N VAL A 241 -10.30 12.43 12.31
CA VAL A 241 -10.00 13.82 11.97
C VAL A 241 -11.17 14.75 12.32
N GLN A 242 -12.42 14.30 12.08
CA GLN A 242 -13.60 15.10 12.46
C GLN A 242 -13.86 15.06 13.97
N ILE A 243 -13.67 13.93 14.66
CA ILE A 243 -13.73 13.84 16.12
C ILE A 243 -12.78 14.85 16.76
N GLU A 244 -11.51 14.87 16.33
CA GLU A 244 -10.52 15.83 16.83
C GLU A 244 -10.99 17.28 16.65
N ARG A 245 -11.57 17.59 15.50
CA ARG A 245 -12.14 18.90 15.22
C ARG A 245 -13.30 19.25 16.16
N VAL A 246 -14.25 18.31 16.36
CA VAL A 246 -15.41 18.51 17.27
C VAL A 246 -14.95 18.74 18.70
N LEU A 247 -14.01 17.93 19.20
CA LEU A 247 -13.43 18.08 20.53
C LEU A 247 -12.80 19.48 20.70
N LYS A 248 -11.98 19.92 19.77
CA LYS A 248 -11.31 21.23 19.82
C LYS A 248 -12.28 22.39 19.79
N ILE A 249 -13.29 22.36 18.91
CA ILE A 249 -14.26 23.46 18.78
C ILE A 249 -15.11 23.61 20.05
N ASN A 250 -15.49 22.50 20.67
CA ASN A 250 -16.40 22.51 21.83
C ASN A 250 -15.66 22.43 23.17
N GLY A 251 -14.34 22.43 23.19
CA GLY A 251 -13.55 22.30 24.41
C GLY A 251 -13.79 21.00 25.17
N LEU A 252 -14.11 19.91 24.46
CA LEU A 252 -14.41 18.61 25.04
C LEU A 252 -13.14 17.78 25.23
N THR A 253 -13.11 16.99 26.31
CA THR A 253 -11.97 16.12 26.69
C THR A 253 -12.30 14.64 26.62
N THR A 254 -13.52 14.27 26.20
CA THR A 254 -13.99 12.89 26.12
C THR A 254 -14.67 12.63 24.79
N ILE A 255 -14.47 11.43 24.24
CA ILE A 255 -15.16 11.00 23.03
C ILE A 255 -16.44 10.27 23.46
N SER A 256 -17.59 10.95 23.35
CA SER A 256 -18.91 10.36 23.57
C SER A 256 -19.55 9.93 22.25
N GLU A 257 -20.65 9.16 22.33
CA GLU A 257 -21.47 8.83 21.15
C GLU A 257 -21.93 10.10 20.40
N ASP A 258 -22.33 11.16 21.13
CA ASP A 258 -22.75 12.44 20.54
C ASP A 258 -21.61 13.09 19.74
N VAL A 259 -20.38 13.03 20.25
CA VAL A 259 -19.19 13.53 19.54
C VAL A 259 -18.97 12.74 18.25
N VAL A 260 -19.14 11.43 18.29
CA VAL A 260 -19.01 10.56 17.11
C VAL A 260 -20.12 10.87 16.08
N GLU A 261 -21.37 11.01 16.49
CA GLU A 261 -22.49 11.36 15.60
C GLU A 261 -22.33 12.77 15.02
N ALA A 262 -21.89 13.74 15.79
CA ALA A 262 -21.55 15.08 15.29
C ALA A 262 -20.42 15.02 14.23
N ALA A 263 -19.38 14.25 14.49
CA ALA A 263 -18.29 14.04 13.53
C ALA A 263 -18.77 13.31 12.26
N ARG A 264 -19.64 12.30 12.41
CA ARG A 264 -20.25 11.53 11.31
C ARG A 264 -21.09 12.42 10.40
N SER A 265 -21.86 13.37 10.94
CA SER A 265 -22.74 14.25 10.16
C SER A 265 -22.01 15.03 9.07
N THR A 266 -20.70 15.24 9.23
CA THR A 266 -19.84 15.94 8.27
C THR A 266 -19.11 15.01 7.29
N LEU A 267 -19.29 13.67 7.43
CA LEU A 267 -18.64 12.69 6.56
C LEU A 267 -19.52 12.33 5.38
N VAL A 268 -18.94 12.34 4.20
CA VAL A 268 -19.55 11.70 3.02
C VAL A 268 -19.24 10.21 3.09
N ILE A 269 -20.22 9.44 3.52
CA ILE A 269 -20.15 7.97 3.55
C ILE A 269 -20.80 7.48 2.26
N GLY A 270 -20.01 6.87 1.35
CA GLY A 270 -20.55 6.25 0.15
C GLY A 270 -21.46 5.08 0.52
N VAL A 271 -22.52 4.86 -0.27
CA VAL A 271 -23.36 3.68 -0.16
C VAL A 271 -22.49 2.47 -0.45
N THR A 272 -22.36 1.58 0.53
CA THR A 272 -21.64 0.28 0.41
C THR A 272 -22.55 -0.74 -0.27
#